data_f38029b3d11e64802c998aade481edfe
#
_entry.id   f38029b3d11e64802c998aade481edfe
#
_cell.length_a   1.000
_cell.length_b   1.000
_cell.length_c   1.000
_cell.angle_alpha   90.00
_cell.angle_beta   90.00
_cell.angle_gamma   90.00
#
_symmetry.space_group_name_H-M   'P 1'
#
loop_
_entity.id
_entity.type
_entity.pdbx_description
1 polymer ?
#
loop_
_entity_poly.entity_id
_entity_poly.type
_entity_poly.pdbx_seq_one_letter_code
_entity_poly.pdbx_strand_id
1 'polypeptide(L)'
;MTLYPQDGQSSPVNFKKKDVEITGCKTLYKGFFTLKSYQLRHKLFDNKGMSNEIVREVLIRDHAVGLLPYDPLLDQVVLIEQLRIGALEANEDNSPWLLEIIAGMIKTGENPEEVARREAREEAGIELKRCRSMLSYLASPGGMNERLSIMVGEVDATTAKGVHGLLEENENIRVHVVSREQVCRWVEEGVIDNAASIIALQWLALHFQALKEEWK
;
A
#
# COMPACT_ATOMS: atom_id res chain seq x y z
N MET A 1 22.53 -1.59 -0.33
CA MET A 1 23.10 -2.49 -1.36
C MET A 1 21.98 -2.90 -2.29
N THR A 2 22.05 -2.59 -3.58
CA THR A 2 21.02 -2.99 -4.55
C THR A 2 21.17 -4.48 -4.83
N LEU A 3 20.06 -5.23 -4.75
CA LEU A 3 20.04 -6.69 -5.02
C LEU A 3 20.33 -7.03 -6.49
N TYR A 4 20.31 -6.06 -7.38
CA TYR A 4 20.46 -6.26 -8.83
C TYR A 4 21.61 -5.42 -9.38
N PRO A 5 22.40 -5.95 -10.32
CA PRO A 5 23.42 -5.17 -11.02
C PRO A 5 22.75 -4.00 -11.75
N GLN A 6 23.42 -2.85 -11.74
CA GLN A 6 23.01 -1.63 -12.45
C GLN A 6 23.41 -1.76 -13.93
N ASP A 7 22.85 -2.73 -14.63
CA ASP A 7 23.02 -2.83 -16.08
C ASP A 7 22.16 -1.74 -16.71
N GLY A 8 22.75 -0.66 -17.12
CA GLY A 8 22.16 0.60 -17.57
C GLY A 8 21.09 0.55 -18.68
N GLN A 9 20.24 -0.46 -18.70
CA GLN A 9 19.14 -0.56 -19.62
C GLN A 9 18.04 0.44 -19.26
N SER A 10 17.75 1.38 -20.15
CA SER A 10 16.67 2.35 -19.99
C SER A 10 15.29 1.66 -20.02
N SER A 11 14.29 2.28 -19.35
CA SER A 11 12.91 1.81 -19.41
C SER A 11 12.43 1.71 -20.87
N PRO A 12 11.76 0.60 -21.27
CA PRO A 12 11.17 0.47 -22.59
C PRO A 12 9.94 1.36 -22.80
N VAL A 13 9.42 2.02 -21.75
CA VAL A 13 8.23 2.87 -21.81
C VAL A 13 8.60 4.22 -22.42
N ASN A 14 8.14 4.47 -23.67
CA ASN A 14 8.44 5.68 -24.43
C ASN A 14 7.33 6.72 -24.40
N PHE A 15 6.05 6.30 -24.27
CA PHE A 15 4.90 7.22 -24.21
C PHE A 15 4.81 7.89 -22.85
N LYS A 16 4.34 9.13 -22.87
CA LYS A 16 4.20 10.01 -21.70
C LYS A 16 2.78 10.58 -21.64
N LYS A 17 2.44 11.29 -20.56
CA LYS A 17 1.14 11.94 -20.39
C LYS A 17 0.73 12.82 -21.59
N LYS A 18 1.69 13.47 -22.27
CA LYS A 18 1.46 14.29 -23.48
C LYS A 18 0.98 13.48 -24.70
N ASP A 19 1.13 12.16 -24.67
CA ASP A 19 0.70 11.24 -25.74
C ASP A 19 -0.74 10.75 -25.53
N VAL A 20 -1.43 11.33 -24.53
CA VAL A 20 -2.86 11.14 -24.24
C VAL A 20 -3.56 12.50 -24.37
N GLU A 21 -4.62 12.54 -25.18
CA GLU A 21 -5.51 13.69 -25.35
C GLU A 21 -6.81 13.43 -24.56
N ILE A 22 -7.10 14.24 -23.55
CA ILE A 22 -8.37 14.19 -22.81
C ILE A 22 -9.34 15.12 -23.52
N THR A 23 -10.40 14.55 -24.12
CA THR A 23 -11.43 15.27 -24.86
C THR A 23 -12.63 15.65 -23.98
N GLY A 24 -12.83 14.93 -22.85
CA GLY A 24 -13.90 15.23 -21.91
C GLY A 24 -13.64 14.58 -20.54
N CYS A 25 -14.24 15.20 -19.51
CA CYS A 25 -14.21 14.66 -18.15
C CYS A 25 -15.52 15.01 -17.45
N LYS A 26 -16.18 14.00 -16.85
CA LYS A 26 -17.44 14.17 -16.11
C LYS A 26 -17.35 13.46 -14.78
N THR A 27 -17.81 14.11 -13.70
CA THR A 27 -18.03 13.45 -12.41
C THR A 27 -19.36 12.69 -12.47
N LEU A 28 -19.31 11.38 -12.26
CA LEU A 28 -20.48 10.52 -12.23
C LEU A 28 -21.09 10.42 -10.83
N TYR A 29 -20.21 10.34 -9.82
CA TYR A 29 -20.61 10.24 -8.40
C TYR A 29 -19.58 10.98 -7.54
N LYS A 30 -20.03 11.60 -6.46
CA LYS A 30 -19.19 12.24 -5.45
C LYS A 30 -19.75 11.94 -4.06
N GLY A 31 -19.12 11.02 -3.35
CA GLY A 31 -19.36 10.66 -1.96
C GLY A 31 -18.03 10.61 -1.23
N PHE A 32 -17.80 9.56 -0.43
CA PHE A 32 -16.48 9.28 0.16
C PHE A 32 -15.42 9.13 -0.95
N PHE A 33 -15.73 8.36 -1.99
CA PHE A 33 -14.95 8.33 -3.23
C PHE A 33 -15.58 9.25 -4.28
N THR A 34 -14.76 9.62 -5.28
CA THR A 34 -15.26 10.32 -6.47
C THR A 34 -15.08 9.42 -7.69
N LEU A 35 -16.18 9.09 -8.39
CA LEU A 35 -16.13 8.38 -9.65
C LEU A 35 -16.19 9.41 -10.81
N LYS A 36 -15.17 9.36 -11.69
CA LYS A 36 -15.11 10.20 -12.90
C LYS A 36 -15.12 9.34 -14.15
N SER A 37 -15.74 9.88 -15.22
CA SER A 37 -15.65 9.34 -16.57
C SER A 37 -14.80 10.28 -17.43
N TYR A 38 -13.80 9.72 -18.11
CA TYR A 38 -12.93 10.42 -19.03
C TYR A 38 -13.20 9.97 -20.47
N GLN A 39 -13.34 10.92 -21.38
CA GLN A 39 -13.25 10.70 -22.82
C GLN A 39 -11.83 11.05 -23.25
N LEU A 40 -11.17 10.17 -23.97
CA LEU A 40 -9.77 10.37 -24.32
C LEU A 40 -9.38 9.62 -25.59
N ARG A 41 -8.27 10.06 -26.17
CA ARG A 41 -7.52 9.37 -27.23
C ARG A 41 -6.08 9.20 -26.78
N HIS A 42 -5.40 8.21 -27.27
CA HIS A 42 -3.99 7.99 -26.99
C HIS A 42 -3.23 7.58 -28.24
N LYS A 43 -1.92 7.80 -28.27
CA LYS A 43 -1.08 7.30 -29.33
C LYS A 43 -1.10 5.78 -29.39
N LEU A 44 -1.16 5.26 -30.59
CA LEU A 44 -1.02 3.83 -30.89
C LEU A 44 0.45 3.47 -31.06
N PHE A 45 0.78 2.22 -30.74
CA PHE A 45 2.10 1.67 -31.04
C PHE A 45 2.34 1.59 -32.56
N ASP A 46 3.58 1.39 -32.96
CA ASP A 46 4.00 1.22 -34.36
C ASP A 46 3.68 2.44 -35.25
N ASN A 47 3.68 3.65 -34.69
CA ASN A 47 3.42 4.90 -35.41
C ASN A 47 2.06 4.95 -36.13
N LYS A 48 1.07 4.22 -35.65
CA LYS A 48 -0.29 4.17 -36.22
C LYS A 48 -1.18 5.39 -35.92
N GLY A 49 -0.58 6.47 -35.37
CA GLY A 49 -1.31 7.70 -35.04
C GLY A 49 -2.04 7.63 -33.71
N MET A 50 -3.22 8.23 -33.63
CA MET A 50 -4.06 8.26 -32.43
C MET A 50 -5.16 7.20 -32.49
N SER A 51 -5.56 6.70 -31.33
CA SER A 51 -6.72 5.81 -31.20
C SER A 51 -8.03 6.53 -31.55
N ASN A 52 -9.08 5.76 -31.80
CA ASN A 52 -10.44 6.28 -31.66
C ASN A 52 -10.66 6.79 -30.24
N GLU A 53 -11.68 7.63 -30.05
CA GLU A 53 -12.09 8.07 -28.73
C GLU A 53 -12.58 6.87 -27.92
N ILE A 54 -12.09 6.78 -26.69
CA ILE A 54 -12.47 5.76 -25.72
C ILE A 54 -12.99 6.42 -24.45
N VAL A 55 -13.87 5.74 -23.74
CA VAL A 55 -14.39 6.18 -22.43
C VAL A 55 -13.84 5.27 -21.35
N ARG A 56 -13.36 5.84 -20.23
CA ARG A 56 -12.88 5.12 -19.07
C ARG A 56 -13.38 5.75 -17.79
N GLU A 57 -13.80 4.91 -16.87
CA GLU A 57 -14.18 5.32 -15.52
C GLU A 57 -13.00 5.16 -14.58
N VAL A 58 -12.84 6.11 -13.68
CA VAL A 58 -11.75 6.11 -12.70
C VAL A 58 -12.29 6.52 -11.33
N LEU A 59 -12.05 5.67 -10.35
CA LEU A 59 -12.25 5.96 -8.94
C LEU A 59 -11.10 6.86 -8.46
N ILE A 60 -11.45 8.06 -8.06
CA ILE A 60 -10.49 9.05 -7.55
C ILE A 60 -10.52 9.02 -6.03
N ARG A 61 -9.35 8.81 -5.44
CA ARG A 61 -9.12 8.87 -3.99
C ARG A 61 -7.73 9.40 -3.68
N ASP A 62 -7.49 9.75 -2.42
CA ASP A 62 -6.19 10.17 -1.94
C ASP A 62 -5.18 9.00 -1.99
N HIS A 63 -3.91 9.35 -2.04
CA HIS A 63 -2.81 8.39 -1.91
C HIS A 63 -2.68 7.95 -0.46
N ALA A 64 -2.04 6.81 -0.24
CA ALA A 64 -1.87 6.25 1.09
C ALA A 64 -0.41 5.85 1.37
N VAL A 65 -0.09 5.72 2.65
CA VAL A 65 1.11 5.05 3.13
C VAL A 65 0.73 3.74 3.79
N GLY A 66 1.53 2.70 3.54
CA GLY A 66 1.50 1.46 4.30
C GLY A 66 2.79 1.35 5.11
N LEU A 67 2.69 0.93 6.35
CA LEU A 67 3.81 0.75 7.26
C LEU A 67 3.86 -0.69 7.75
N LEU A 68 4.98 -1.36 7.55
CA LEU A 68 5.30 -2.63 8.20
C LEU A 68 6.24 -2.38 9.39
N PRO A 69 5.74 -2.39 10.64
CA PRO A 69 6.61 -2.32 11.80
C PRO A 69 7.37 -3.65 11.97
N TYR A 70 8.68 -3.55 12.15
CA TYR A 70 9.56 -4.70 12.29
C TYR A 70 10.50 -4.52 13.47
N ASP A 71 10.58 -5.54 14.32
CA ASP A 71 11.55 -5.67 15.40
C ASP A 71 12.73 -6.51 14.92
N PRO A 72 13.90 -5.92 14.68
CA PRO A 72 15.06 -6.64 14.17
C PRO A 72 15.73 -7.53 15.22
N LEU A 73 15.48 -7.27 16.52
CA LEU A 73 16.07 -8.06 17.61
C LEU A 73 15.29 -9.37 17.80
N LEU A 74 13.97 -9.30 17.80
CA LEU A 74 13.07 -10.43 18.00
C LEU A 74 12.71 -11.14 16.69
N ASP A 75 13.04 -10.57 15.53
CA ASP A 75 12.64 -11.01 14.19
C ASP A 75 11.10 -11.14 14.07
N GLN A 76 10.40 -10.12 14.56
CA GLN A 76 8.96 -10.07 14.60
C GLN A 76 8.42 -8.85 13.85
N VAL A 77 7.22 -8.97 13.32
CA VAL A 77 6.45 -7.87 12.72
C VAL A 77 5.19 -7.60 13.54
N VAL A 78 4.70 -6.38 13.44
CA VAL A 78 3.39 -6.00 13.98
C VAL A 78 2.41 -5.88 12.81
N LEU A 79 1.33 -6.63 12.88
CA LEU A 79 0.20 -6.55 11.96
C LEU A 79 -1.05 -6.10 12.72
N ILE A 80 -2.01 -5.60 11.98
CA ILE A 80 -3.34 -5.23 12.48
C ILE A 80 -4.41 -6.12 11.84
N GLU A 81 -5.48 -6.35 12.58
CA GLU A 81 -6.68 -7.04 12.10
C GLU A 81 -7.87 -6.09 12.17
N GLN A 82 -8.53 -5.86 11.05
CA GLN A 82 -9.69 -4.99 10.95
C GLN A 82 -10.66 -5.41 9.85
N LEU A 83 -11.91 -4.96 9.99
CA LEU A 83 -12.96 -5.16 8.98
C LEU A 83 -12.66 -4.36 7.71
N ARG A 84 -12.74 -5.01 6.55
CA ARG A 84 -12.68 -4.37 5.24
C ARG A 84 -13.93 -4.66 4.42
N ILE A 85 -14.71 -3.63 4.13
CA ILE A 85 -15.94 -3.78 3.33
C ILE A 85 -15.68 -4.34 1.93
N GLY A 86 -14.53 -4.05 1.34
CA GLY A 86 -14.14 -4.63 0.05
C GLY A 86 -13.94 -6.14 0.10
N ALA A 87 -13.43 -6.67 1.22
CA ALA A 87 -13.29 -8.10 1.42
C ALA A 87 -14.63 -8.79 1.64
N LEU A 88 -15.58 -8.11 2.31
CA LEU A 88 -16.96 -8.61 2.47
C LEU A 88 -17.64 -8.84 1.11
N GLU A 89 -17.43 -7.94 0.15
CA GLU A 89 -18.02 -8.04 -1.19
C GLU A 89 -17.25 -8.99 -2.13
N ALA A 90 -15.97 -9.27 -1.83
CA ALA A 90 -15.11 -10.06 -2.71
C ALA A 90 -15.13 -11.56 -2.42
N ASN A 91 -15.44 -11.98 -1.20
CA ASN A 91 -15.29 -13.36 -0.73
C ASN A 91 -16.53 -13.84 0.02
N GLU A 92 -17.26 -14.77 -0.57
CA GLU A 92 -18.46 -15.35 0.05
C GLU A 92 -18.14 -16.23 1.28
N ASP A 93 -16.96 -16.87 1.30
CA ASP A 93 -16.59 -17.87 2.30
C ASP A 93 -15.46 -17.42 3.25
N ASN A 94 -14.78 -16.30 2.99
CA ASN A 94 -13.66 -15.82 3.79
C ASN A 94 -14.09 -14.71 4.76
N SER A 95 -13.34 -14.58 5.84
CA SER A 95 -13.55 -13.50 6.81
C SER A 95 -13.30 -12.12 6.17
N PRO A 96 -14.19 -11.14 6.36
CA PRO A 96 -13.90 -9.77 5.96
C PRO A 96 -12.95 -9.02 6.94
N TRP A 97 -12.55 -9.65 8.04
CA TRP A 97 -11.46 -9.16 8.89
C TRP A 97 -10.13 -9.63 8.31
N LEU A 98 -9.31 -8.68 7.90
CA LEU A 98 -8.03 -8.96 7.25
C LEU A 98 -6.86 -8.70 8.18
N LEU A 99 -5.81 -9.52 8.06
CA LEU A 99 -4.50 -9.21 8.60
C LEU A 99 -3.76 -8.28 7.63
N GLU A 100 -3.40 -7.10 8.12
CA GLU A 100 -2.84 -6.04 7.30
C GLU A 100 -1.62 -5.39 7.94
N ILE A 101 -0.81 -4.72 7.11
CA ILE A 101 0.12 -3.70 7.60
C ILE A 101 -0.67 -2.45 8.01
N ILE A 102 -0.11 -1.63 8.89
CA ILE A 102 -0.66 -0.32 9.26
C ILE A 102 -0.79 0.55 8.02
N ALA A 103 -1.86 1.32 7.86
CA ALA A 103 -2.05 2.14 6.68
C ALA A 103 -2.90 3.39 6.93
N GLY A 104 -2.49 4.53 6.37
CA GLY A 104 -3.23 5.76 6.46
C GLY A 104 -3.22 6.60 5.18
N MET A 105 -4.23 7.43 5.02
CA MET A 105 -4.33 8.36 3.91
C MET A 105 -3.39 9.55 4.10
N ILE A 106 -2.69 9.92 3.01
CA ILE A 106 -1.80 11.09 2.97
C ILE A 106 -2.66 12.32 2.62
N LYS A 107 -2.85 13.22 3.58
CA LYS A 107 -3.53 14.49 3.35
C LYS A 107 -2.60 15.47 2.62
N THR A 108 -3.19 16.48 2.00
CA THR A 108 -2.42 17.50 1.26
C THR A 108 -1.38 18.16 2.17
N GLY A 109 -0.11 18.08 1.78
CA GLY A 109 1.02 18.68 2.50
C GLY A 109 1.71 17.76 3.50
N GLU A 110 1.16 16.58 3.78
CA GLU A 110 1.83 15.57 4.61
C GLU A 110 2.86 14.78 3.82
N ASN A 111 3.94 14.36 4.49
CA ASN A 111 4.86 13.40 3.91
C ASN A 111 4.56 11.97 4.41
N PRO A 112 4.92 10.93 3.64
CA PRO A 112 4.61 9.55 3.99
C PRO A 112 5.14 9.09 5.35
N GLU A 113 6.31 9.58 5.79
CA GLU A 113 6.90 9.18 7.07
C GLU A 113 6.10 9.74 8.27
N GLU A 114 5.67 11.01 8.18
CA GLU A 114 4.85 11.62 9.23
C GLU A 114 3.52 10.88 9.40
N VAL A 115 2.89 10.51 8.27
CA VAL A 115 1.66 9.71 8.30
C VAL A 115 1.94 8.32 8.88
N ALA A 116 3.00 7.62 8.45
CA ALA A 116 3.36 6.32 9.00
C ALA A 116 3.57 6.35 10.52
N ARG A 117 4.22 7.40 11.05
CA ARG A 117 4.42 7.59 12.50
C ARG A 117 3.11 7.89 13.25
N ARG A 118 2.21 8.64 12.64
CA ARG A 118 0.91 8.95 13.21
C ARG A 118 0.06 7.67 13.28
N GLU A 119 -0.08 6.95 12.18
CA GLU A 119 -0.88 5.73 12.11
C GLU A 119 -0.32 4.60 13.02
N ALA A 120 1.00 4.50 13.18
CA ALA A 120 1.60 3.56 14.13
C ALA A 120 1.09 3.76 15.55
N ARG A 121 0.88 5.02 16.00
CA ARG A 121 0.32 5.33 17.30
C ARG A 121 -1.18 5.08 17.36
N GLU A 122 -1.91 5.50 16.33
CA GLU A 122 -3.38 5.44 16.29
C GLU A 122 -3.89 4.00 16.13
N GLU A 123 -3.29 3.20 15.23
CA GLU A 123 -3.75 1.84 14.93
C GLU A 123 -3.08 0.74 15.78
N ALA A 124 -1.89 0.99 16.32
CA ALA A 124 -1.15 -0.06 17.06
C ALA A 124 -0.55 0.38 18.40
N GLY A 125 -0.65 1.66 18.76
CA GLY A 125 -0.12 2.19 20.03
C GLY A 125 1.41 2.10 20.15
N ILE A 126 2.15 2.11 19.01
CA ILE A 126 3.60 1.93 18.96
C ILE A 126 4.33 3.16 18.43
N GLU A 127 5.59 3.32 18.86
CA GLU A 127 6.49 4.36 18.40
C GLU A 127 7.58 3.81 17.49
N LEU A 128 7.82 4.50 16.37
CA LEU A 128 8.88 4.14 15.43
C LEU A 128 10.22 4.76 15.85
N LYS A 129 11.24 3.96 16.05
CA LYS A 129 12.62 4.39 16.28
C LYS A 129 13.21 4.96 14.98
N ARG A 130 13.19 4.17 13.93
CA ARG A 130 13.65 4.51 12.58
C ARG A 130 12.56 4.17 11.57
N CYS A 131 12.54 4.88 10.43
CA CYS A 131 11.58 4.61 9.36
C CYS A 131 12.29 4.75 8.01
N ARG A 132 11.98 3.84 7.09
CA ARG A 132 12.61 3.76 5.78
C ARG A 132 11.57 3.42 4.70
N SER A 133 11.66 4.10 3.56
CA SER A 133 10.88 3.74 2.38
C SER A 133 11.32 2.39 1.82
N MET A 134 10.37 1.52 1.51
CA MET A 134 10.58 0.27 0.77
C MET A 134 10.41 0.52 -0.73
N LEU A 135 9.20 0.82 -1.15
CA LEU A 135 8.79 1.04 -2.53
C LEU A 135 7.47 1.81 -2.61
N SER A 136 7.04 2.13 -3.82
CA SER A 136 5.73 2.72 -4.07
C SER A 136 5.11 2.08 -5.31
N TYR A 137 3.80 1.82 -5.28
CA TYR A 137 3.09 1.18 -6.38
C TYR A 137 1.70 1.77 -6.59
N LEU A 138 1.13 1.54 -7.77
CA LEU A 138 -0.26 1.86 -8.07
C LEU A 138 -1.14 0.66 -7.69
N ALA A 139 -2.15 0.86 -6.85
CA ALA A 139 -2.96 -0.24 -6.31
C ALA A 139 -3.78 -0.95 -7.40
N SER A 140 -4.49 -0.20 -8.23
CA SER A 140 -5.29 -0.75 -9.33
C SER A 140 -5.39 0.24 -10.50
N PRO A 141 -4.31 0.43 -11.29
CA PRO A 141 -4.20 1.52 -12.26
C PRO A 141 -5.16 1.41 -13.45
N GLY A 142 -5.81 0.27 -13.63
CA GLY A 142 -6.85 0.12 -14.64
C GLY A 142 -8.13 0.92 -14.35
N GLY A 143 -8.42 1.21 -13.09
CA GLY A 143 -9.66 1.88 -12.69
C GLY A 143 -9.55 2.79 -11.47
N MET A 144 -8.36 2.96 -10.90
CA MET A 144 -8.15 3.78 -9.70
C MET A 144 -6.82 4.54 -9.76
N ASN A 145 -6.79 5.73 -9.18
CA ASN A 145 -5.58 6.57 -9.14
C ASN A 145 -4.70 6.34 -7.92
N GLU A 146 -5.10 5.49 -6.99
CA GLU A 146 -4.38 5.32 -5.73
C GLU A 146 -2.94 4.84 -5.93
N ARG A 147 -2.05 5.53 -5.24
CA ARG A 147 -0.65 5.12 -5.05
C ARG A 147 -0.41 4.86 -3.57
N LEU A 148 0.17 3.70 -3.26
CA LEU A 148 0.66 3.40 -1.93
C LEU A 148 2.17 3.58 -1.87
N SER A 149 2.63 4.26 -0.81
CA SER A 149 4.04 4.32 -0.43
C SER A 149 4.25 3.36 0.74
N ILE A 150 5.02 2.30 0.53
CA ILE A 150 5.27 1.30 1.57
C ILE A 150 6.56 1.62 2.30
N MET A 151 6.48 1.58 3.62
CA MET A 151 7.58 1.85 4.53
C MET A 151 7.81 0.69 5.50
N VAL A 152 9.04 0.54 5.98
CA VAL A 152 9.38 -0.30 7.14
C VAL A 152 9.79 0.59 8.30
N GLY A 153 9.28 0.29 9.49
CA GLY A 153 9.60 1.01 10.72
C GLY A 153 10.23 0.11 11.77
N GLU A 154 11.34 0.54 12.37
CA GLU A 154 11.91 -0.16 13.51
C GLU A 154 11.09 0.10 14.77
N VAL A 155 10.70 -0.96 15.46
CA VAL A 155 9.91 -0.91 16.68
C VAL A 155 10.49 -1.82 17.75
N ASP A 156 9.98 -1.68 18.97
CA ASP A 156 10.01 -2.68 20.03
C ASP A 156 8.67 -3.42 20.00
N ALA A 157 8.66 -4.62 19.44
CA ALA A 157 7.43 -5.40 19.29
C ALA A 157 6.79 -5.80 20.63
N THR A 158 7.55 -5.80 21.74
CA THR A 158 7.01 -6.14 23.07
C THR A 158 5.99 -5.11 23.58
N THR A 159 6.00 -3.92 23.02
CA THR A 159 5.05 -2.84 23.38
C THR A 159 3.73 -2.95 22.62
N ALA A 160 3.71 -3.65 21.49
CA ALA A 160 2.56 -3.74 20.59
C ALA A 160 1.53 -4.77 21.12
N LYS A 161 0.34 -4.31 21.49
CA LYS A 161 -0.73 -5.19 22.01
C LYS A 161 -2.05 -4.46 22.11
N GLY A 162 -3.14 -5.23 22.17
CA GLY A 162 -4.46 -4.69 22.51
C GLY A 162 -5.30 -4.37 21.29
N VAL A 163 -6.28 -3.52 21.51
CA VAL A 163 -7.24 -3.02 20.51
C VAL A 163 -7.12 -1.50 20.48
N HIS A 164 -7.00 -0.95 19.29
CA HIS A 164 -6.76 0.46 19.00
C HIS A 164 -7.72 0.98 17.95
N GLY A 165 -7.47 2.16 17.43
CA GLY A 165 -8.26 2.88 16.43
C GLY A 165 -8.98 4.08 17.04
N LEU A 166 -9.45 4.97 16.18
CA LEU A 166 -10.14 6.20 16.55
C LEU A 166 -11.63 5.94 16.76
N LEU A 167 -12.15 6.20 17.95
CA LEU A 167 -13.56 6.00 18.27
C LEU A 167 -14.49 6.85 17.40
N GLU A 168 -14.06 8.05 17.02
CA GLU A 168 -14.78 8.96 16.14
C GLU A 168 -14.88 8.46 14.69
N GLU A 169 -13.96 7.57 14.28
CA GLU A 169 -13.97 6.89 12.98
C GLU A 169 -14.61 5.49 13.04
N ASN A 170 -15.10 5.08 14.22
CA ASN A 170 -15.65 3.75 14.50
C ASN A 170 -14.65 2.62 14.20
N GLU A 171 -13.38 2.87 14.42
CA GLU A 171 -12.34 1.88 14.21
C GLU A 171 -12.24 0.93 15.40
N ASN A 172 -12.07 -0.35 15.10
CA ASN A 172 -11.81 -1.41 16.05
C ASN A 172 -10.74 -2.33 15.49
N ILE A 173 -9.49 -2.04 15.87
CA ILE A 173 -8.28 -2.58 15.26
C ILE A 173 -7.53 -3.41 16.29
N ARG A 174 -7.37 -4.72 16.04
CA ARG A 174 -6.62 -5.62 16.91
C ARG A 174 -5.17 -5.76 16.44
N VAL A 175 -4.24 -5.64 17.39
CA VAL A 175 -2.81 -5.76 17.13
C VAL A 175 -2.34 -7.21 17.30
N HIS A 176 -1.52 -7.67 16.35
CA HIS A 176 -0.87 -8.97 16.35
C HIS A 176 0.64 -8.83 16.22
N VAL A 177 1.39 -9.48 17.10
CA VAL A 177 2.85 -9.60 17.01
C VAL A 177 3.17 -11.01 16.53
N VAL A 178 3.85 -11.12 15.40
CA VAL A 178 4.07 -12.40 14.72
C VAL A 178 5.51 -12.50 14.23
N SER A 179 6.11 -13.69 14.27
CA SER A 179 7.44 -13.88 13.69
C SER A 179 7.43 -13.65 12.19
N ARG A 180 8.54 -13.10 11.66
CA ARG A 180 8.72 -12.90 10.21
C ARG A 180 8.50 -14.19 9.43
N GLU A 181 8.98 -15.32 9.94
CA GLU A 181 8.80 -16.62 9.27
C GLU A 181 7.34 -17.06 9.20
N GLN A 182 6.56 -16.80 10.26
CA GLN A 182 5.13 -17.17 10.27
C GLN A 182 4.33 -16.34 9.29
N VAL A 183 4.59 -15.03 9.19
CA VAL A 183 3.85 -14.18 8.22
C VAL A 183 4.22 -14.54 6.78
N CYS A 184 5.46 -14.97 6.50
CA CYS A 184 5.82 -15.51 5.19
C CYS A 184 5.01 -16.76 4.84
N ARG A 185 4.84 -17.69 5.77
CA ARG A 185 3.97 -18.87 5.59
C ARG A 185 2.51 -18.46 5.33
N TRP A 186 1.99 -17.50 6.08
CA TRP A 186 0.62 -17.01 5.90
C TRP A 186 0.37 -16.34 4.54
N VAL A 187 1.39 -15.72 3.96
CA VAL A 187 1.33 -15.23 2.57
C VAL A 187 1.25 -16.39 1.59
N GLU A 188 2.08 -17.44 1.77
CA GLU A 188 2.09 -18.63 0.91
C GLU A 188 0.79 -19.45 1.01
N GLU A 189 0.21 -19.50 2.21
CA GLU A 189 -1.04 -20.23 2.52
C GLU A 189 -2.31 -19.42 2.15
N GLY A 190 -2.17 -18.15 1.77
CA GLY A 190 -3.30 -17.27 1.43
C GLY A 190 -4.09 -16.77 2.65
N VAL A 191 -3.55 -16.87 3.87
CA VAL A 191 -4.13 -16.28 5.08
C VAL A 191 -3.98 -14.76 5.04
N ILE A 192 -2.87 -14.27 4.49
CA ILE A 192 -2.65 -12.85 4.17
C ILE A 192 -2.77 -12.71 2.66
N ASP A 193 -3.88 -12.15 2.18
CA ASP A 193 -4.28 -12.10 0.78
C ASP A 193 -4.42 -10.67 0.21
N ASN A 194 -4.16 -9.65 1.02
CA ASN A 194 -4.20 -8.25 0.56
C ASN A 194 -2.84 -7.79 0.02
N ALA A 195 -2.88 -7.05 -1.08
CA ALA A 195 -1.69 -6.71 -1.87
C ALA A 195 -0.64 -5.92 -1.08
N ALA A 196 -1.05 -4.95 -0.26
CA ALA A 196 -0.12 -4.10 0.48
C ALA A 196 0.73 -4.92 1.45
N SER A 197 0.10 -5.81 2.21
CA SER A 197 0.76 -6.70 3.18
C SER A 197 1.64 -7.72 2.48
N ILE A 198 1.16 -8.37 1.41
CA ILE A 198 1.96 -9.31 0.62
C ILE A 198 3.24 -8.65 0.10
N ILE A 199 3.12 -7.48 -0.53
CA ILE A 199 4.27 -6.74 -1.09
C ILE A 199 5.27 -6.35 0.01
N ALA A 200 4.78 -5.84 1.14
CA ALA A 200 5.63 -5.43 2.26
C ALA A 200 6.37 -6.61 2.89
N LEU A 201 5.67 -7.73 3.12
CA LEU A 201 6.23 -8.92 3.74
C LEU A 201 7.24 -9.63 2.82
N GLN A 202 6.95 -9.73 1.51
CA GLN A 202 7.89 -10.25 0.53
C GLN A 202 9.13 -9.36 0.41
N TRP A 203 8.96 -8.03 0.43
CA TRP A 203 10.10 -7.12 0.45
C TRP A 203 10.96 -7.34 1.71
N LEU A 204 10.34 -7.46 2.88
CA LEU A 204 11.05 -7.75 4.13
C LEU A 204 11.80 -9.09 4.06
N ALA A 205 11.18 -10.14 3.53
CA ALA A 205 11.82 -11.45 3.38
C ALA A 205 13.11 -11.40 2.55
N LEU A 206 13.17 -10.50 1.56
CA LEU A 206 14.37 -10.29 0.74
C LEU A 206 15.42 -9.38 1.38
N HIS A 207 15.05 -8.52 2.34
CA HIS A 207 15.91 -7.44 2.83
C HIS A 207 16.18 -7.48 4.33
N PHE A 208 15.59 -8.39 5.10
CA PHE A 208 15.66 -8.38 6.57
C PHE A 208 17.10 -8.45 7.11
N GLN A 209 18.00 -9.19 6.46
CA GLN A 209 19.40 -9.28 6.88
C GLN A 209 20.10 -7.92 6.75
N ALA A 210 19.93 -7.25 5.62
CA ALA A 210 20.49 -5.93 5.39
C ALA A 210 19.92 -4.88 6.36
N LEU A 211 18.61 -4.96 6.66
CA LEU A 211 17.98 -4.11 7.66
C LEU A 211 18.54 -4.34 9.07
N LYS A 212 18.73 -5.61 9.47
CA LYS A 212 19.33 -5.94 10.76
C LYS A 212 20.75 -5.39 10.90
N GLU A 213 21.51 -5.38 9.82
CA GLU A 213 22.86 -4.80 9.82
C GLU A 213 22.85 -3.26 9.87
N GLU A 214 21.96 -2.63 9.10
CA GLU A 214 21.78 -1.18 9.04
C GLU A 214 21.26 -0.60 10.37
N TRP A 215 20.47 -1.39 11.09
CA TRP A 215 19.79 -0.96 12.30
C TRP A 215 20.49 -1.39 13.61
N LYS A 216 21.67 -1.96 13.51
CA LYS A 216 22.57 -2.15 14.67
C LYS A 216 23.14 -0.79 15.10
#